data_86c28f50a8ea87af759740d22a21088a
#
_entry.id   86c28f50a8ea87af759740d22a21088a
#
_cell.length_a   1.000
_cell.length_b   1.000
_cell.length_c   1.000
_cell.angle_alpha   90.00
_cell.angle_beta   90.00
_cell.angle_gamma   90.00
#
_symmetry.space_group_name_H-M   'P 1'
#
loop_
_entity.id
_entity.type
_entity.pdbx_description
1 polymer ?
#
loop_
_entity_poly.entity_id
_entity_poly.type
_entity_poly.pdbx_seq_one_letter_code
_entity_poly.pdbx_strand_id
1 'polypeptide(L)'
;HLGIALHMLQDATVPHHAALLGSYFITDPHGHAAYELWLRDKENWREFSVGSGGLYQWTGVHSDPEYGVHETSSTRIYDWVDEASARSFEFSPLINRSENPDYKKNWPEAAVVLVPLMLRLTAGFIHLFCTKVAEESI
;
A
#
# COMPACT_ATOMS: atom_id res chain seq x y z
N HIS A 1 5.14 13.50 -13.16
CA HIS A 1 3.97 13.41 -12.27
C HIS A 1 3.57 11.95 -11.95
N LEU A 2 3.72 10.99 -12.89
CA LEU A 2 3.41 9.58 -12.63
C LEU A 2 4.22 9.02 -11.46
N GLY A 3 5.51 9.33 -11.38
CA GLY A 3 6.37 8.86 -10.29
C GLY A 3 5.91 9.33 -8.91
N ILE A 4 5.40 10.55 -8.79
CA ILE A 4 4.84 11.08 -7.53
C ILE A 4 3.56 10.31 -7.16
N ALA A 5 2.67 10.08 -8.12
CA ALA A 5 1.44 9.32 -7.89
C ALA A 5 1.74 7.88 -7.45
N LEU A 6 2.71 7.22 -8.07
CA LEU A 6 3.14 5.88 -7.69
C LEU A 6 3.77 5.84 -6.30
N HIS A 7 4.57 6.86 -5.94
CA HIS A 7 5.13 6.97 -4.60
C HIS A 7 4.03 7.05 -3.54
N MET A 8 3.05 7.93 -3.74
CA MET A 8 1.90 8.04 -2.83
C MET A 8 1.11 6.74 -2.73
N LEU A 9 0.91 6.06 -3.84
CA LEU A 9 0.18 4.78 -3.88
C LEU A 9 0.94 3.68 -3.12
N GLN A 10 2.25 3.62 -3.29
CA GLN A 10 3.11 2.66 -2.61
C GLN A 10 3.18 2.93 -1.10
N ASP A 11 3.32 4.19 -0.70
CA ASP A 11 3.29 4.58 0.71
C ASP A 11 1.97 4.19 1.37
N ALA A 12 0.85 4.32 0.67
CA ALA A 12 -0.46 3.93 1.18
C ALA A 12 -0.59 2.43 1.48
N THR A 13 0.29 1.58 0.96
CA THR A 13 0.36 0.15 1.32
C THR A 13 1.18 -0.13 2.58
N VAL A 14 1.80 0.88 3.17
CA VAL A 14 2.49 0.79 4.46
C VAL A 14 1.50 1.14 5.58
N PRO A 15 1.18 0.23 6.49
CA PRO A 15 0.16 0.47 7.52
C PRO A 15 0.38 1.72 8.37
N HIS A 16 1.64 2.08 8.62
CA HIS A 16 1.98 3.28 9.37
C HIS A 16 1.55 4.56 8.64
N HIS A 17 1.67 4.64 7.32
CA HIS A 17 1.16 5.77 6.54
C HIS A 17 -0.36 5.81 6.56
N ALA A 18 -1.03 4.69 6.35
CA ALA A 18 -2.49 4.61 6.38
C ALA A 18 -3.07 5.00 7.74
N ALA A 19 -2.38 4.68 8.83
CA ALA A 19 -2.78 5.02 10.20
C ALA A 19 -2.24 6.38 10.68
N LEU A 20 -1.59 7.15 9.83
CA LEU A 20 -0.97 8.46 10.14
C LEU A 20 0.04 8.39 11.29
N LEU A 21 0.75 7.28 11.40
CA LEU A 21 1.77 7.04 12.42
C LEU A 21 3.13 7.51 11.92
N GLY A 22 3.53 8.71 12.29
CA GLY A 22 4.80 9.29 11.88
C GLY A 22 6.02 8.55 12.41
N SER A 23 7.13 8.66 11.69
CA SER A 23 8.44 8.31 12.22
C SER A 23 9.15 9.58 12.67
N TYR A 24 9.65 9.56 13.90
CA TYR A 24 10.50 10.62 14.41
C TYR A 24 11.96 10.18 14.34
N PHE A 25 12.83 11.10 13.92
CA PHE A 25 14.23 10.83 13.60
C PHE A 25 15.03 10.10 14.70
N ILE A 26 14.62 10.24 15.96
CA ILE A 26 15.37 9.72 17.12
C ILE A 26 14.65 8.55 17.81
N THR A 27 13.34 8.49 17.79
CA THR A 27 12.60 7.60 18.68
C THR A 27 11.79 6.50 17.99
N ASP A 28 11.38 6.67 16.74
CA ASP A 28 10.52 5.74 15.98
C ASP A 28 9.47 5.02 16.88
N PRO A 29 8.58 5.77 17.54
CA PRO A 29 7.72 5.23 18.60
C PRO A 29 6.75 4.15 18.11
N HIS A 30 6.42 4.19 16.81
CA HIS A 30 5.48 3.25 16.19
C HIS A 30 6.16 2.13 15.39
N GLY A 31 7.50 2.15 15.30
CA GLY A 31 8.25 1.18 14.50
C GLY A 31 8.14 1.40 12.98
N HIS A 32 7.73 2.59 12.53
CA HIS A 32 7.55 2.94 11.13
C HIS A 32 8.85 2.85 10.35
N ALA A 33 9.88 3.60 10.78
CA ALA A 33 11.18 3.58 10.12
C ALA A 33 11.83 2.19 10.14
N ALA A 34 11.66 1.45 11.22
CA ALA A 34 12.18 0.09 11.34
C ALA A 34 11.51 -0.87 10.34
N TYR A 35 10.18 -0.76 10.15
CA TYR A 35 9.46 -1.56 9.17
C TYR A 35 9.87 -1.24 7.74
N GLU A 36 9.97 0.03 7.38
CA GLU A 36 10.44 0.44 6.05
C GLU A 36 11.89 0.01 5.77
N LEU A 37 12.75 0.08 6.79
CA LEU A 37 14.12 -0.41 6.66
C LEU A 37 14.15 -1.92 6.39
N TRP A 38 13.30 -2.68 7.08
CA TRP A 38 13.14 -4.11 6.84
C TRP A 38 12.64 -4.40 5.41
N LEU A 39 11.68 -3.62 4.91
CA LEU A 39 11.18 -3.74 3.53
C LEU A 39 12.21 -3.38 2.45
N ARG A 40 13.25 -2.60 2.76
CA ARG A 40 14.34 -2.31 1.81
C ARG A 40 15.15 -3.55 1.48
N ASP A 41 15.25 -4.49 2.38
CA ASP A 41 15.92 -5.76 2.11
C ASP A 41 14.98 -6.72 1.39
N LYS A 42 15.20 -6.87 0.08
CA LYS A 42 14.37 -7.71 -0.79
C LYS A 42 14.32 -9.18 -0.35
N GLU A 43 15.30 -9.66 0.39
CA GLU A 43 15.30 -11.04 0.89
C GLU A 43 14.17 -11.27 1.90
N ASN A 44 13.72 -10.21 2.58
CA ASN A 44 12.61 -10.29 3.52
C ASN A 44 11.23 -10.50 2.86
N TRP A 45 11.09 -10.15 1.58
CA TRP A 45 9.80 -10.22 0.89
C TRP A 45 9.84 -10.89 -0.49
N ARG A 46 11.01 -11.33 -0.92
CA ARG A 46 11.21 -11.95 -2.24
C ARG A 46 10.25 -13.12 -2.48
N GLU A 47 10.06 -13.98 -1.50
CA GLU A 47 9.15 -15.11 -1.60
C GLU A 47 7.70 -14.68 -1.78
N PHE A 48 7.32 -13.56 -1.18
CA PHE A 48 5.96 -13.03 -1.28
C PHE A 48 5.65 -12.41 -2.64
N SER A 49 6.68 -12.00 -3.37
CA SER A 49 6.53 -11.42 -4.71
C SER A 49 6.42 -12.47 -5.81
N VAL A 50 6.82 -13.71 -5.54
CA VAL A 50 6.70 -14.81 -6.50
C VAL A 50 5.22 -15.12 -6.72
N GLY A 51 4.77 -15.04 -7.97
CA GLY A 51 3.37 -15.23 -8.32
C GLY A 51 2.45 -14.02 -8.08
N SER A 52 2.99 -12.88 -7.63
CA SER A 52 2.23 -11.63 -7.42
C SER A 52 1.92 -10.87 -8.72
N GLY A 53 2.26 -11.45 -9.87
CA GLY A 53 2.04 -10.82 -11.16
C GLY A 53 0.57 -10.50 -11.45
N GLY A 54 0.38 -9.59 -12.39
CA GLY A 54 -0.94 -9.16 -12.84
C GLY A 54 -1.34 -7.78 -12.33
N LEU A 55 -2.46 -7.31 -12.82
CA LEU A 55 -3.05 -6.03 -12.44
C LEU A 55 -3.93 -6.19 -11.21
N TYR A 56 -4.08 -5.11 -10.44
CA TYR A 56 -5.03 -5.09 -9.35
C TYR A 56 -6.44 -5.35 -9.88
N GLN A 57 -7.13 -6.30 -9.28
CA GLN A 57 -8.52 -6.62 -9.58
C GLN A 57 -9.41 -5.92 -8.54
N TRP A 58 -10.23 -5.01 -9.00
CA TRP A 58 -11.24 -4.37 -8.18
C TRP A 58 -12.36 -5.37 -7.89
N THR A 59 -12.62 -5.65 -6.63
CA THR A 59 -13.56 -6.71 -6.22
C THR A 59 -14.90 -6.19 -5.71
N GLY A 60 -15.22 -4.94 -5.92
CA GLY A 60 -16.49 -4.36 -5.50
C GLY A 60 -16.39 -2.89 -5.12
N VAL A 61 -17.48 -2.38 -4.61
CA VAL A 61 -17.57 -1.03 -4.11
C VAL A 61 -17.09 -1.03 -2.66
N HIS A 62 -16.03 -0.27 -2.38
CA HIS A 62 -15.64 -0.01 -1.00
C HIS A 62 -16.48 1.12 -0.46
N SER A 63 -17.22 0.86 0.59
CA SER A 63 -17.88 1.90 1.38
C SER A 63 -17.06 2.15 2.64
N ASP A 64 -16.47 3.31 2.72
CA ASP A 64 -15.88 3.80 3.95
C ASP A 64 -16.93 4.66 4.67
N PRO A 65 -17.23 4.41 5.95
CA PRO A 65 -18.20 5.21 6.70
C PRO A 65 -17.85 6.69 6.78
N GLU A 66 -16.59 7.03 6.66
CA GLU A 66 -16.09 8.40 6.76
C GLU A 66 -15.93 9.06 5.39
N TYR A 67 -15.54 8.32 4.36
CA TYR A 67 -15.18 8.87 3.04
C TYR A 67 -16.15 8.51 1.91
N GLY A 68 -17.15 7.69 2.16
CA GLY A 68 -18.19 7.36 1.19
C GLY A 68 -17.91 6.14 0.34
N VAL A 69 -18.55 6.09 -0.83
CA VAL A 69 -18.48 4.96 -1.77
C VAL A 69 -17.44 5.22 -2.84
N HIS A 70 -16.48 4.32 -2.97
CA HIS A 70 -15.45 4.36 -4.02
C HIS A 70 -15.87 3.46 -5.19
N GLU A 71 -15.86 4.03 -6.39
CA GLU A 71 -16.14 3.26 -7.60
C GLU A 71 -14.97 2.36 -7.97
N THR A 72 -15.29 1.15 -8.37
CA THR A 72 -14.34 0.20 -8.96
C THR A 72 -13.78 0.75 -10.27
N SER A 73 -12.53 0.43 -10.57
CA SER A 73 -11.82 0.84 -11.78
C SER A 73 -11.75 2.36 -12.03
N SER A 74 -11.73 3.14 -10.97
CA SER A 74 -11.61 4.60 -11.08
C SER A 74 -10.34 5.03 -11.81
N THR A 75 -10.43 6.16 -12.50
CA THR A 75 -9.29 6.86 -13.11
C THR A 75 -8.65 7.88 -12.20
N ARG A 76 -9.18 8.08 -10.99
CA ARG A 76 -8.69 9.06 -10.03
C ARG A 76 -7.69 8.42 -9.08
N ILE A 77 -6.51 9.04 -8.93
CA ILE A 77 -5.47 8.57 -8.01
C ILE A 77 -5.98 8.45 -6.56
N TYR A 78 -6.89 9.30 -6.15
CA TYR A 78 -7.46 9.26 -4.80
C TYR A 78 -8.12 7.93 -4.47
N ASP A 79 -8.90 7.38 -5.39
CA ASP A 79 -9.58 6.10 -5.19
C ASP A 79 -8.60 4.94 -5.05
N TRP A 80 -7.48 4.99 -5.79
CA TRP A 80 -6.39 4.02 -5.69
C TRP A 80 -5.65 4.12 -4.35
N VAL A 81 -5.37 5.33 -3.90
CA VAL A 81 -4.71 5.57 -2.61
C VAL A 81 -5.64 5.15 -1.46
N ASP A 82 -6.91 5.47 -1.54
CA ASP A 82 -7.91 5.07 -0.53
C ASP A 82 -8.05 3.55 -0.45
N GLU A 83 -8.08 2.85 -1.59
CA GLU A 83 -8.09 1.38 -1.64
C GLU A 83 -6.85 0.80 -0.97
N ALA A 84 -5.67 1.31 -1.30
CA ALA A 84 -4.42 0.88 -0.69
C ALA A 84 -4.41 1.13 0.82
N SER A 85 -4.84 2.31 1.24
CA SER A 85 -4.90 2.71 2.65
C SER A 85 -5.89 1.86 3.45
N ALA A 86 -7.09 1.62 2.92
CA ALA A 86 -8.09 0.80 3.57
C ALA A 86 -7.59 -0.63 3.81
N ARG A 87 -6.89 -1.20 2.82
CA ARG A 87 -6.31 -2.55 2.93
C ARG A 87 -5.15 -2.61 3.93
N SER A 88 -4.27 -1.63 3.91
CA SER A 88 -3.09 -1.63 4.78
C SER A 88 -3.41 -1.22 6.21
N PHE A 89 -4.39 -0.36 6.42
CA PHE A 89 -4.81 0.10 7.75
C PHE A 89 -5.18 -1.06 8.69
N GLU A 90 -5.78 -2.11 8.15
CA GLU A 90 -6.16 -3.30 8.94
C GLU A 90 -4.97 -3.97 9.62
N PHE A 91 -3.76 -3.80 9.09
CA PHE A 91 -2.53 -4.36 9.65
C PHE A 91 -1.85 -3.44 10.67
N SER A 92 -2.32 -2.21 10.84
CA SER A 92 -1.70 -1.25 11.76
C SER A 92 -1.59 -1.78 13.19
N PRO A 93 -2.64 -2.34 13.82
CA PRO A 93 -2.52 -2.89 15.18
C PRO A 93 -1.52 -4.04 15.29
N LEU A 94 -1.31 -4.76 14.22
CA LEU A 94 -0.42 -5.93 14.19
C LEU A 94 1.06 -5.54 14.25
N ILE A 95 1.42 -4.45 13.55
CA ILE A 95 2.81 -4.03 13.37
C ILE A 95 3.17 -2.71 14.04
N ASN A 96 2.23 -2.07 14.72
CA ASN A 96 2.49 -0.84 15.46
C ASN A 96 3.19 -1.16 16.79
N ARG A 97 4.43 -0.70 16.92
CA ARG A 97 5.25 -0.90 18.13
C ARG A 97 4.57 -0.45 19.43
N SER A 98 3.81 0.64 19.38
CA SER A 98 3.14 1.19 20.57
C SER A 98 1.96 0.35 21.04
N GLU A 99 1.41 -0.51 20.17
CA GLU A 99 0.23 -1.34 20.47
C GLU A 99 0.57 -2.81 20.63
N ASN A 100 1.63 -3.29 19.96
CA ASN A 100 1.95 -4.71 19.89
C ASN A 100 3.42 -4.99 20.21
N PRO A 101 3.72 -5.70 21.32
CA PRO A 101 5.10 -6.05 21.68
C PRO A 101 5.77 -6.96 20.68
N ASP A 102 5.00 -7.74 19.92
CA ASP A 102 5.48 -8.67 18.90
C ASP A 102 5.51 -8.07 17.50
N TYR A 103 5.42 -6.74 17.38
CA TYR A 103 5.30 -6.03 16.11
C TYR A 103 6.31 -6.47 15.03
N LYS A 104 7.56 -6.73 15.40
CA LYS A 104 8.59 -7.19 14.46
C LYS A 104 8.35 -8.61 13.97
N LYS A 105 7.85 -9.48 14.81
CA LYS A 105 7.53 -10.87 14.44
C LYS A 105 6.37 -10.93 13.45
N ASN A 106 5.52 -9.92 13.48
CA ASN A 106 4.33 -9.83 12.64
C ASN A 106 4.59 -9.20 11.27
N TRP A 107 5.79 -8.65 11.02
CA TRP A 107 6.13 -8.06 9.72
C TRP A 107 5.93 -9.00 8.54
N PRO A 108 6.38 -10.26 8.57
CA PRO A 108 6.12 -11.19 7.47
C PRO A 108 4.64 -11.46 7.23
N GLU A 109 3.82 -11.49 8.27
CA GLU A 109 2.36 -11.67 8.16
C GLU A 109 1.70 -10.51 7.41
N ALA A 110 2.08 -9.29 7.71
CA ALA A 110 1.62 -8.12 6.98
C ALA A 110 2.18 -8.10 5.55
N ALA A 111 3.47 -8.36 5.36
CA ALA A 111 4.15 -8.28 4.08
C ALA A 111 3.63 -9.30 3.06
N VAL A 112 3.26 -10.51 3.49
CA VAL A 112 2.71 -11.54 2.58
C VAL A 112 1.42 -11.09 1.88
N VAL A 113 0.69 -10.16 2.47
CA VAL A 113 -0.52 -9.56 1.89
C VAL A 113 -0.19 -8.24 1.19
N LEU A 114 0.56 -7.37 1.85
CA LEU A 114 0.74 -5.98 1.41
C LEU A 114 1.77 -5.82 0.29
N VAL A 115 2.81 -6.66 0.22
CA VAL A 115 3.78 -6.61 -0.89
C VAL A 115 3.13 -7.01 -2.22
N PRO A 116 2.40 -8.14 -2.33
CA PRO A 116 1.63 -8.44 -3.54
C PRO A 116 0.60 -7.36 -3.90
N LEU A 117 -0.09 -6.80 -2.92
CA LEU A 117 -1.04 -5.71 -3.12
C LEU A 117 -0.34 -4.48 -3.74
N MET A 118 0.78 -4.04 -3.17
CA MET A 118 1.57 -2.93 -3.68
C MET A 118 2.01 -3.16 -5.14
N LEU A 119 2.52 -4.34 -5.45
CA LEU A 119 2.97 -4.68 -6.81
C LEU A 119 1.81 -4.64 -7.81
N ARG A 120 0.66 -5.20 -7.47
CA ARG A 120 -0.52 -5.21 -8.34
C ARG A 120 -1.14 -3.83 -8.52
N LEU A 121 -1.24 -3.04 -7.47
CA LEU A 121 -1.71 -1.65 -7.55
C LEU A 121 -0.78 -0.81 -8.40
N THR A 122 0.52 -0.94 -8.22
CA THR A 122 1.54 -0.24 -9.03
C THR A 122 1.40 -0.60 -10.51
N ALA A 123 1.35 -1.88 -10.83
CA ALA A 123 1.19 -2.35 -12.20
C ALA A 123 -0.15 -1.90 -12.80
N GLY A 124 -1.23 -1.99 -12.06
CA GLY A 124 -2.56 -1.56 -12.49
C GLY A 124 -2.64 -0.07 -12.77
N PHE A 125 -2.05 0.76 -11.92
CA PHE A 125 -2.03 2.21 -12.11
C PHE A 125 -1.15 2.63 -13.29
N ILE A 126 0.01 1.99 -13.50
CA ILE A 126 0.84 2.21 -14.69
C ILE A 126 0.06 1.85 -15.96
N HIS A 127 -0.63 0.71 -15.95
CA HIS A 127 -1.46 0.29 -17.08
C HIS A 127 -2.55 1.31 -17.39
N LEU A 128 -3.27 1.78 -16.39
CA LEU A 128 -4.29 2.82 -16.52
C LEU A 128 -3.70 4.10 -17.12
N PHE A 129 -2.57 4.56 -16.60
CA PHE A 129 -1.89 5.75 -17.11
C PHE A 129 -1.50 5.60 -18.58
N CYS A 130 -0.87 4.49 -18.96
CA CYS A 130 -0.47 4.24 -20.34
C CYS A 130 -1.68 4.16 -21.28
N THR A 131 -2.77 3.55 -20.83
CA THR A 131 -4.02 3.48 -21.61
C THR A 131 -4.61 4.86 -21.85
N LYS A 132 -4.65 5.71 -20.82
CA LYS A 132 -5.16 7.08 -20.95
C LYS A 132 -4.28 7.95 -21.86
N VAL A 133 -2.97 7.86 -21.73
CA VAL A 133 -2.05 8.58 -22.62
C VAL A 133 -2.24 8.14 -24.08
N ALA A 134 -2.40 6.85 -24.34
CA ALA A 134 -2.65 6.32 -25.68
C ALA A 134 -3.99 6.82 -26.24
N GLU A 135 -5.07 6.84 -25.44
CA GLU A 135 -6.37 7.38 -25.84
C GLU A 135 -6.30 8.87 -26.20
N GLU A 136 -5.56 9.69 -25.44
CA GLU A 136 -5.42 11.12 -25.68
C GLU A 136 -4.51 11.46 -26.88
N SER A 137 -3.70 10.51 -27.33
CA SER A 137 -2.77 10.68 -28.46
C SER A 137 -3.41 10.40 -29.83
N ILE A 138 -4.62 9.92 -29.85
CA ILE A 138 -5.43 9.69 -31.06
C ILE A 138 -6.18 10.97 -31.41
#